data_8574292e809ef5ce7752d2efbb43956e
#
_entry.id   8574292e809ef5ce7752d2efbb43956e
#
_cell.length_a   1.000
_cell.length_b   1.000
_cell.length_c   1.000
_cell.angle_alpha   90.00
_cell.angle_beta   90.00
_cell.angle_gamma   90.00
#
_symmetry.space_group_name_H-M   'P 1'
#
loop_
_entity.id
_entity.type
_entity.pdbx_description
1 polymer ?
#
loop_
_entity_poly.entity_id
_entity_poly.type
_entity_poly.pdbx_seq_one_letter_code
_entity_poly.pdbx_strand_id
1 'polypeptide(L)'
;MAISRTQIGVIFGATLLWLSLPGIVSQFNGSSSRTLAQPAASGEAAPVYPKEAPPLRVRPLPGDRQLQETQNLGADFRVSALQPDYTGSLWVGSWQGLARVNPNTGRILARIKLPNYTIGALAQDKVGRVWVGTYTGLLRVDPRSNETTAQNFSLPSNRVLSLLTDRRGYLWVGTDRGLALISPDQGLLMTTVKDLPGVSANALTLDPQGQLWVGTLEGLVQIDTASGLIVRQQPEVPGTSVQALTLGPRGTLWAGTPNALLEVDPRTGQVLRSVTQLRGRNVLSVQFDKVGSLWVGTSKGLVRLNPYNGAIAGQIPNLPSDEILAISPDTGNKVWVGTSEGLGWVSLTTGEAKSHLAFTRERTDFDQAQTP
;
A
#
# COMPACT_ATOMS: atom_id res chain seq x y z
N MET A 1 18.54 8.09 62.18
CA MET A 1 19.77 7.31 62.15
C MET A 1 20.31 7.39 60.72
N ALA A 2 21.38 8.11 60.54
CA ALA A 2 22.05 8.36 59.26
C ALA A 2 23.19 7.35 59.10
N ILE A 3 23.52 6.96 57.87
CA ILE A 3 24.81 6.48 57.35
C ILE A 3 24.63 6.43 55.82
N SER A 4 25.19 7.29 55.05
CA SER A 4 26.55 7.57 54.61
C SER A 4 26.90 6.94 53.22
N ARG A 5 27.19 7.82 52.31
CA ARG A 5 27.83 7.78 50.99
C ARG A 5 28.95 6.74 50.80
N THR A 6 29.09 6.23 49.58
CA THR A 6 30.41 6.19 48.94
C THR A 6 30.26 6.25 47.40
N GLN A 7 30.84 7.28 46.78
CA GLN A 7 31.14 7.38 45.36
C GLN A 7 32.46 6.66 45.07
N ILE A 8 32.55 5.92 44.00
CA ILE A 8 33.83 5.58 43.36
C ILE A 8 33.72 5.93 41.90
N GLY A 9 34.41 6.99 41.53
CA GLY A 9 34.68 7.34 40.14
C GLY A 9 35.88 6.54 39.63
N VAL A 10 35.79 6.06 38.42
CA VAL A 10 36.97 5.57 37.68
C VAL A 10 36.99 6.31 36.33
N ILE A 11 37.99 7.17 36.23
CA ILE A 11 38.40 7.84 34.98
C ILE A 11 39.35 6.89 34.28
N PHE A 12 39.07 6.50 33.05
CA PHE A 12 40.08 5.96 32.15
C PHE A 12 40.15 6.85 30.90
N GLY A 13 41.27 7.59 30.84
CA GLY A 13 41.73 8.28 29.65
C GLY A 13 42.32 7.27 28.65
N ALA A 14 41.91 7.34 27.42
CA ALA A 14 42.56 6.64 26.33
C ALA A 14 43.33 7.64 25.47
N THR A 15 44.63 7.50 25.51
CA THR A 15 45.66 8.21 24.74
C THR A 15 45.63 7.76 23.30
N LEU A 16 45.51 8.70 22.40
CA LEU A 16 45.69 8.52 20.94
C LEU A 16 47.18 8.36 20.66
N LEU A 17 47.59 7.21 20.11
CA LEU A 17 48.89 6.99 19.52
C LEU A 17 48.79 7.13 18.00
N TRP A 18 49.44 8.16 17.47
CA TRP A 18 49.73 8.32 16.07
C TRP A 18 50.97 7.48 15.73
N LEU A 19 50.85 6.50 14.86
CA LEU A 19 51.98 5.82 14.22
C LEU A 19 52.03 6.28 12.77
N SER A 20 53.05 7.13 12.52
CA SER A 20 53.53 7.52 11.20
C SER A 20 54.45 6.42 10.66
N LEU A 21 54.19 5.91 9.49
CA LEU A 21 55.14 5.11 8.70
C LEU A 21 55.61 5.91 7.46
N PRO A 22 56.91 5.86 7.14
CA PRO A 22 57.49 6.68 6.10
C PRO A 22 57.33 6.07 4.71
N GLY A 23 57.36 6.96 3.72
CA GLY A 23 57.17 6.68 2.33
C GLY A 23 58.27 5.85 1.66
N ILE A 24 57.89 5.16 0.61
CA ILE A 24 58.81 4.64 -0.40
C ILE A 24 58.42 5.31 -1.72
N VAL A 25 59.23 6.25 -2.14
CA VAL A 25 59.28 6.80 -3.50
C VAL A 25 60.15 5.88 -4.32
N SER A 26 59.66 5.23 -5.32
CA SER A 26 60.46 4.65 -6.39
C SER A 26 60.15 5.37 -7.70
N GLN A 27 61.09 6.20 -8.12
CA GLN A 27 61.17 6.74 -9.46
C GLN A 27 61.52 5.60 -10.42
N PHE A 28 60.78 5.46 -11.48
CA PHE A 28 61.26 4.83 -12.73
C PHE A 28 61.09 5.83 -13.86
N ASN A 29 62.22 6.47 -14.20
CA ASN A 29 62.48 7.07 -15.50
C ASN A 29 62.78 5.96 -16.49
N GLY A 30 62.09 5.93 -17.62
CA GLY A 30 62.42 5.05 -18.74
C GLY A 30 61.71 5.55 -20.00
N SER A 31 62.34 6.53 -20.62
CA SER A 31 62.00 6.98 -21.97
C SER A 31 62.37 5.91 -22.98
N SER A 32 61.45 5.45 -23.80
CA SER A 32 61.72 4.86 -25.10
C SER A 32 60.65 5.20 -26.08
N SER A 33 60.91 6.18 -26.89
CA SER A 33 60.24 6.54 -28.11
C SER A 33 60.29 5.37 -29.09
N ARG A 34 59.20 4.68 -29.33
CA ARG A 34 59.00 3.84 -30.50
C ARG A 34 58.03 4.54 -31.46
N THR A 35 58.59 5.12 -32.47
CA THR A 35 57.91 5.57 -33.67
C THR A 35 57.31 4.36 -34.34
N LEU A 36 55.99 4.22 -34.29
CA LEU A 36 55.26 3.28 -35.12
C LEU A 36 54.83 4.00 -36.40
N ALA A 37 55.26 3.46 -37.50
CA ALA A 37 54.93 3.90 -38.86
C ALA A 37 53.41 3.90 -39.08
N GLN A 38 52.88 4.98 -39.62
CA GLN A 38 51.55 5.05 -40.17
C GLN A 38 51.41 4.10 -41.36
N PRO A 39 50.40 3.23 -41.43
CA PRO A 39 50.04 2.61 -42.68
C PRO A 39 49.32 3.62 -43.58
N ALA A 40 49.65 3.57 -44.84
CA ALA A 40 49.07 4.39 -45.90
C ALA A 40 47.55 4.33 -45.96
N ALA A 41 46.92 5.49 -46.10
CA ALA A 41 45.52 5.63 -46.32
C ALA A 41 45.09 4.96 -47.62
N SER A 42 44.47 3.81 -47.57
CA SER A 42 43.61 3.30 -48.63
C SER A 42 42.28 4.05 -48.54
N GLY A 43 42.03 4.84 -49.58
CA GLY A 43 40.77 5.61 -49.67
C GLY A 43 39.57 4.68 -49.84
N GLU A 44 38.95 4.38 -48.73
CA GLU A 44 37.61 3.80 -48.73
C GLU A 44 36.62 4.95 -48.63
N ALA A 45 35.83 5.15 -49.69
CA ALA A 45 34.81 6.18 -49.74
C ALA A 45 33.79 5.96 -48.62
N ALA A 46 33.54 7.01 -47.81
CA ALA A 46 32.52 6.99 -46.78
C ALA A 46 31.17 6.53 -47.34
N PRO A 47 30.43 5.66 -46.62
CA PRO A 47 29.11 5.20 -47.08
C PRO A 47 28.20 6.40 -47.20
N VAL A 48 27.68 6.65 -48.41
CA VAL A 48 26.66 7.65 -48.69
C VAL A 48 25.36 7.06 -48.18
N TYR A 49 24.88 7.53 -47.00
CA TYR A 49 23.57 7.23 -46.52
C TYR A 49 22.54 7.81 -47.50
N PRO A 50 21.56 7.04 -47.99
CA PRO A 50 20.50 7.57 -48.81
C PRO A 50 19.74 8.64 -48.03
N LYS A 51 19.52 9.80 -48.64
CA LYS A 51 18.61 10.83 -48.15
C LYS A 51 17.28 10.18 -47.83
N GLU A 52 16.73 10.57 -46.70
CA GLU A 52 15.48 10.07 -46.11
C GLU A 52 14.44 9.70 -47.19
N ALA A 53 14.06 8.42 -47.19
CA ALA A 53 12.94 7.95 -47.98
C ALA A 53 11.68 8.66 -47.45
N PRO A 54 10.75 9.07 -48.33
CA PRO A 54 9.49 9.68 -47.90
C PRO A 54 8.77 8.73 -46.96
N PRO A 55 8.09 9.24 -45.90
CA PRO A 55 7.42 8.40 -44.92
C PRO A 55 6.45 7.46 -45.62
N LEU A 56 6.69 6.17 -45.44
CA LEU A 56 5.79 5.14 -45.90
C LEU A 56 4.40 5.42 -45.33
N ARG A 57 3.41 5.71 -46.15
CA ARG A 57 2.00 5.72 -45.74
C ARG A 57 1.64 4.29 -45.37
N VAL A 58 1.81 3.96 -44.08
CA VAL A 58 1.37 2.69 -43.54
C VAL A 58 -0.17 2.71 -43.62
N ARG A 59 -0.71 1.85 -44.45
CA ARG A 59 -2.15 1.60 -44.45
C ARG A 59 -2.46 0.90 -43.13
N PRO A 60 -3.37 1.40 -42.28
CA PRO A 60 -3.71 0.72 -41.02
C PRO A 60 -4.13 -0.71 -41.30
N LEU A 61 -3.53 -1.66 -40.66
CA LEU A 61 -3.93 -3.06 -40.71
C LEU A 61 -5.36 -3.20 -40.15
N PRO A 62 -6.18 -4.15 -40.62
CA PRO A 62 -7.54 -4.34 -40.09
C PRO A 62 -7.64 -4.53 -38.59
N GLY A 63 -6.54 -4.93 -37.91
CA GLY A 63 -6.45 -5.03 -36.45
C GLY A 63 -6.34 -3.69 -35.71
N ASP A 64 -5.91 -2.60 -36.37
CA ASP A 64 -5.75 -1.30 -35.67
C ASP A 64 -7.09 -0.66 -35.32
N ARG A 65 -8.18 -1.03 -35.99
CA ARG A 65 -9.54 -0.64 -35.62
C ARG A 65 -10.03 -1.35 -34.35
N GLN A 66 -9.65 -2.62 -34.15
CA GLN A 66 -9.97 -3.35 -32.92
C GLN A 66 -9.22 -2.81 -31.71
N LEU A 67 -7.99 -2.28 -31.90
CA LEU A 67 -7.26 -1.63 -30.81
C LEU A 67 -7.85 -0.27 -30.40
N GLN A 68 -8.53 0.44 -31.31
CA GLN A 68 -9.27 1.67 -30.95
C GLN A 68 -10.63 1.37 -30.30
N GLU A 69 -11.28 0.26 -30.64
CA GLU A 69 -12.51 -0.18 -29.96
C GLU A 69 -12.25 -0.79 -28.59
N THR A 70 -11.08 -1.40 -28.34
CA THR A 70 -10.67 -1.88 -27.01
C THR A 70 -10.22 -0.77 -26.07
N GLN A 71 -10.00 0.47 -26.52
CA GLN A 71 -9.77 1.62 -25.64
C GLN A 71 -11.05 2.16 -24.98
N ASN A 72 -12.21 1.67 -25.34
CA ASN A 72 -13.46 1.81 -24.58
C ASN A 72 -13.69 0.64 -23.60
N LEU A 73 -12.64 0.00 -23.09
CA LEU A 73 -12.73 -0.82 -21.90
C LEU A 73 -13.25 0.07 -20.77
N GLY A 74 -14.48 -0.22 -20.34
CA GLY A 74 -15.33 0.60 -19.51
C GLY A 74 -14.59 1.33 -18.40
N ALA A 75 -15.00 2.57 -18.14
CA ALA A 75 -14.41 3.40 -17.09
C ALA A 75 -14.25 2.58 -15.81
N ASP A 76 -13.05 2.59 -15.24
CA ASP A 76 -12.76 1.91 -13.98
C ASP A 76 -13.52 2.62 -12.85
N PHE A 77 -14.51 2.00 -12.24
CA PHE A 77 -15.30 2.56 -11.13
C PHE A 77 -14.78 2.15 -9.75
N ARG A 78 -13.66 1.47 -9.70
CA ARG A 78 -13.06 0.91 -8.50
C ARG A 78 -12.82 1.96 -7.43
N VAL A 79 -13.25 1.65 -6.21
CA VAL A 79 -12.91 2.36 -4.98
C VAL A 79 -12.08 1.42 -4.12
N SER A 80 -10.76 1.61 -4.16
CA SER A 80 -9.78 0.69 -3.59
C SER A 80 -9.29 1.07 -2.20
N ALA A 81 -9.50 2.33 -1.78
CA ALA A 81 -9.00 2.80 -0.49
C ALA A 81 -9.96 3.78 0.18
N LEU A 82 -10.16 3.62 1.48
CA LEU A 82 -10.97 4.47 2.34
C LEU A 82 -10.17 4.84 3.58
N GLN A 83 -10.14 6.13 3.95
CA GLN A 83 -9.45 6.64 5.13
C GLN A 83 -10.30 7.68 5.84
N PRO A 84 -10.86 7.38 7.03
CA PRO A 84 -11.45 8.39 7.87
C PRO A 84 -10.38 9.37 8.35
N ASP A 85 -10.70 10.66 8.36
CA ASP A 85 -9.78 11.68 8.86
C ASP A 85 -10.12 12.13 10.30
N TYR A 86 -9.18 12.81 10.94
CA TYR A 86 -9.35 13.31 12.30
C TYR A 86 -10.44 14.38 12.45
N THR A 87 -10.93 14.94 11.34
CA THR A 87 -12.04 15.91 11.31
C THR A 87 -13.41 15.25 11.18
N GLY A 88 -13.43 13.91 11.07
CA GLY A 88 -14.64 13.13 10.87
C GLY A 88 -15.13 13.08 9.42
N SER A 89 -14.30 13.49 8.45
CA SER A 89 -14.58 13.27 7.02
C SER A 89 -14.03 11.92 6.57
N LEU A 90 -14.44 11.47 5.39
CA LEU A 90 -13.95 10.25 4.75
C LEU A 90 -13.20 10.60 3.46
N TRP A 91 -11.95 10.16 3.36
CA TRP A 91 -11.20 10.19 2.11
C TRP A 91 -11.46 8.92 1.32
N VAL A 92 -11.74 9.09 0.04
CA VAL A 92 -12.12 8.03 -0.91
C VAL A 92 -11.12 8.05 -2.06
N GLY A 93 -10.34 6.98 -2.17
CA GLY A 93 -9.44 6.73 -3.29
C GLY A 93 -10.16 5.94 -4.38
N SER A 94 -10.32 6.54 -5.55
CA SER A 94 -11.07 5.98 -6.68
C SER A 94 -10.35 6.21 -8.00
N TRP A 95 -10.87 5.65 -9.08
CA TRP A 95 -10.44 5.89 -10.45
C TRP A 95 -10.47 7.38 -10.88
N GLN A 96 -11.34 8.19 -10.24
CA GLN A 96 -11.41 9.65 -10.48
C GLN A 96 -10.35 10.44 -9.71
N GLY A 97 -9.51 9.76 -8.93
CA GLY A 97 -8.56 10.37 -8.01
C GLY A 97 -9.03 10.32 -6.56
N LEU A 98 -8.67 11.32 -5.78
CA LEU A 98 -8.98 11.41 -4.35
C LEU A 98 -10.16 12.34 -4.11
N ALA A 99 -11.13 11.90 -3.33
CA ALA A 99 -12.24 12.74 -2.90
C ALA A 99 -12.36 12.77 -1.37
N ARG A 100 -12.83 13.88 -0.84
CA ARG A 100 -13.21 14.04 0.56
C ARG A 100 -14.72 14.10 0.67
N VAL A 101 -15.30 13.27 1.50
CA VAL A 101 -16.76 13.10 1.64
C VAL A 101 -17.18 13.39 3.08
N ASN A 102 -18.28 14.09 3.26
CA ASN A 102 -18.96 14.16 4.56
C ASN A 102 -19.71 12.83 4.78
N PRO A 103 -19.31 12.00 5.74
CA PRO A 103 -19.88 10.65 5.85
C PRO A 103 -21.32 10.63 6.38
N ASN A 104 -21.78 11.70 7.04
CA ASN A 104 -23.15 11.79 7.53
C ASN A 104 -24.13 12.02 6.37
N THR A 105 -23.78 12.96 5.47
CA THR A 105 -24.67 13.39 4.39
C THR A 105 -24.36 12.73 3.04
N GLY A 106 -23.16 12.16 2.87
CA GLY A 106 -22.66 11.67 1.58
C GLY A 106 -22.15 12.79 0.66
N ARG A 107 -22.23 14.07 1.07
CA ARG A 107 -21.81 15.20 0.23
C ARG A 107 -20.28 15.18 0.00
N ILE A 108 -19.87 15.35 -1.25
CA ILE A 108 -18.47 15.53 -1.61
C ILE A 108 -18.04 16.94 -1.21
N LEU A 109 -17.00 17.02 -0.37
CA LEU A 109 -16.44 18.28 0.15
C LEU A 109 -15.31 18.79 -0.73
N ALA A 110 -14.50 17.89 -1.30
CA ALA A 110 -13.40 18.21 -2.18
C ALA A 110 -13.13 17.07 -3.16
N ARG A 111 -12.57 17.41 -4.33
CA ARG A 111 -12.05 16.45 -5.31
C ARG A 111 -10.66 16.89 -5.73
N ILE A 112 -9.71 15.95 -5.68
CA ILE A 112 -8.34 16.15 -6.14
C ILE A 112 -8.16 15.19 -7.31
N LYS A 113 -8.08 15.77 -8.52
CA LYS A 113 -7.86 14.99 -9.73
C LYS A 113 -6.43 14.46 -9.72
N LEU A 114 -6.29 13.15 -9.80
CA LEU A 114 -5.03 12.45 -9.94
C LEU A 114 -5.11 11.62 -11.23
N PRO A 115 -4.96 12.27 -12.40
CA PRO A 115 -5.09 11.59 -13.68
C PRO A 115 -3.98 10.53 -13.82
N ASN A 116 -4.34 9.36 -14.34
CA ASN A 116 -3.43 8.22 -14.54
C ASN A 116 -2.86 7.59 -13.25
N TYR A 117 -3.44 7.89 -12.08
CA TYR A 117 -3.05 7.25 -10.83
C TYR A 117 -4.10 6.24 -10.37
N THR A 118 -3.71 4.98 -10.26
CA THR A 118 -4.51 3.98 -9.53
C THR A 118 -4.13 4.05 -8.06
N ILE A 119 -5.07 4.45 -7.21
CA ILE A 119 -4.84 4.55 -5.77
C ILE A 119 -4.93 3.14 -5.17
N GLY A 120 -3.87 2.70 -4.49
CA GLY A 120 -3.81 1.41 -3.81
C GLY A 120 -4.11 1.50 -2.32
N ALA A 121 -3.66 2.59 -1.67
CA ALA A 121 -3.80 2.77 -0.23
C ALA A 121 -3.86 4.24 0.18
N LEU A 122 -4.46 4.50 1.33
CA LEU A 122 -4.52 5.82 1.97
C LEU A 122 -4.06 5.70 3.43
N ALA A 123 -3.39 6.73 3.93
CA ALA A 123 -3.10 6.89 5.35
C ALA A 123 -3.14 8.38 5.73
N GLN A 124 -3.36 8.67 7.01
CA GLN A 124 -3.27 10.02 7.54
C GLN A 124 -2.11 10.10 8.54
N ASP A 125 -1.30 11.14 8.46
CA ASP A 125 -0.24 11.39 9.43
C ASP A 125 -0.78 12.17 10.67
N LYS A 126 0.07 12.31 11.69
CA LYS A 126 -0.30 12.94 12.96
C LYS A 126 -0.69 14.41 12.86
N VAL A 127 -0.25 15.11 11.82
CA VAL A 127 -0.61 16.52 11.58
C VAL A 127 -1.79 16.67 10.63
N GLY A 128 -2.36 15.54 10.19
CA GLY A 128 -3.59 15.50 9.40
C GLY A 128 -3.40 15.48 7.89
N ARG A 129 -2.17 15.43 7.36
CA ARG A 129 -1.91 15.30 5.91
C ARG A 129 -2.29 13.90 5.45
N VAL A 130 -2.79 13.79 4.22
CA VAL A 130 -3.21 12.52 3.63
C VAL A 130 -2.13 11.99 2.69
N TRP A 131 -1.67 10.79 2.96
CA TRP A 131 -0.73 10.07 2.12
C TRP A 131 -1.51 9.15 1.18
N VAL A 132 -1.17 9.25 -0.09
CA VAL A 132 -1.84 8.54 -1.19
C VAL A 132 -0.84 7.62 -1.86
N GLY A 133 -0.98 6.34 -1.61
CA GLY A 133 -0.22 5.29 -2.29
C GLY A 133 -0.87 4.96 -3.62
N THR A 134 -0.09 5.05 -4.69
CA THR A 134 -0.55 4.75 -6.05
C THR A 134 0.31 3.64 -6.67
N TYR A 135 -0.09 3.16 -7.83
CA TYR A 135 0.73 2.20 -8.59
C TYR A 135 1.95 2.84 -9.28
N THR A 136 2.08 4.17 -9.20
CA THR A 136 3.18 4.94 -9.81
C THR A 136 3.97 5.77 -8.81
N GLY A 137 3.69 5.63 -7.51
CA GLY A 137 4.43 6.30 -6.44
C GLY A 137 3.58 6.70 -5.25
N LEU A 138 4.19 7.47 -4.37
CA LEU A 138 3.61 7.98 -3.14
C LEU A 138 3.44 9.50 -3.23
N LEU A 139 2.24 9.97 -2.92
CA LEU A 139 1.90 11.40 -2.88
C LEU A 139 1.49 11.80 -1.46
N ARG A 140 1.73 13.06 -1.11
CA ARG A 140 1.22 13.67 0.12
C ARG A 140 0.33 14.86 -0.23
N VAL A 141 -0.87 14.86 0.31
CA VAL A 141 -1.90 15.88 0.09
C VAL A 141 -2.15 16.66 1.39
N ASP A 142 -2.21 17.98 1.30
CA ASP A 142 -2.69 18.82 2.40
C ASP A 142 -4.23 18.97 2.29
N PRO A 143 -4.99 18.50 3.30
CA PRO A 143 -6.45 18.57 3.27
C PRO A 143 -7.01 20.01 3.41
N ARG A 144 -6.19 21.00 3.71
CA ARG A 144 -6.58 22.40 3.82
C ARG A 144 -6.57 23.09 2.46
N SER A 145 -5.48 22.92 1.71
CA SER A 145 -5.34 23.47 0.35
C SER A 145 -5.90 22.54 -0.73
N ASN A 146 -6.07 21.25 -0.44
CA ASN A 146 -6.36 20.18 -1.39
C ASN A 146 -5.27 20.01 -2.48
N GLU A 147 -4.03 20.36 -2.15
CA GLU A 147 -2.90 20.30 -3.06
C GLU A 147 -1.94 19.16 -2.72
N THR A 148 -1.27 18.63 -3.73
CA THR A 148 -0.16 17.69 -3.54
C THR A 148 1.08 18.47 -3.09
N THR A 149 1.52 18.21 -1.86
CA THR A 149 2.62 18.96 -1.21
C THR A 149 3.95 18.22 -1.26
N ALA A 150 3.96 16.93 -1.55
CA ALA A 150 5.18 16.15 -1.76
C ALA A 150 4.90 14.92 -2.62
N GLN A 151 5.95 14.48 -3.31
CA GLN A 151 5.99 13.23 -4.06
C GLN A 151 7.29 12.51 -3.71
N ASN A 152 7.22 11.22 -3.43
CA ASN A 152 8.39 10.42 -3.14
C ASN A 152 8.44 9.20 -4.08
N PHE A 153 9.44 9.16 -4.94
CA PHE A 153 9.66 8.08 -5.90
C PHE A 153 10.85 7.18 -5.52
N SER A 154 11.54 7.47 -4.40
CA SER A 154 12.69 6.67 -3.91
C SER A 154 12.23 5.48 -3.08
N LEU A 155 11.20 4.75 -3.53
CA LEU A 155 10.69 3.56 -2.88
C LEU A 155 11.36 2.29 -3.45
N PRO A 156 11.29 1.14 -2.76
CA PRO A 156 11.70 -0.16 -3.31
C PRO A 156 11.00 -0.49 -4.62
N SER A 157 9.74 -0.06 -4.76
CA SER A 157 8.96 -0.04 -5.99
C SER A 157 7.96 1.11 -5.93
N ASN A 158 7.59 1.65 -7.08
CA ASN A 158 6.56 2.69 -7.16
C ASN A 158 5.13 2.14 -6.98
N ARG A 159 4.94 0.83 -7.05
CA ARG A 159 3.62 0.22 -6.83
C ARG A 159 3.35 0.10 -5.34
N VAL A 160 2.65 1.08 -4.79
CA VAL A 160 2.26 1.12 -3.38
C VAL A 160 0.98 0.31 -3.17
N LEU A 161 1.05 -0.67 -2.25
CA LEU A 161 -0.05 -1.59 -1.94
C LEU A 161 -0.71 -1.28 -0.59
N SER A 162 0.08 -0.81 0.38
CA SER A 162 -0.39 -0.56 1.73
C SER A 162 0.34 0.62 2.39
N LEU A 163 -0.36 1.32 3.28
CA LEU A 163 0.17 2.46 4.03
C LEU A 163 -0.26 2.36 5.49
N LEU A 164 0.64 2.69 6.41
CA LEU A 164 0.37 2.74 7.84
C LEU A 164 1.25 3.78 8.53
N THR A 165 0.65 4.66 9.33
CA THR A 165 1.40 5.54 10.23
C THR A 165 1.60 4.86 11.58
N ASP A 166 2.85 4.72 12.02
CA ASP A 166 3.18 4.09 13.31
C ASP A 166 2.94 5.04 14.50
N ARG A 167 3.07 4.51 15.72
CA ARG A 167 2.84 5.29 16.97
C ARG A 167 3.81 6.46 17.11
N ARG A 168 4.99 6.39 16.52
CA ARG A 168 5.99 7.47 16.50
C ARG A 168 5.64 8.55 15.49
N GLY A 169 4.78 8.23 14.50
CA GLY A 169 4.36 9.11 13.42
C GLY A 169 5.09 8.88 12.11
N TYR A 170 5.96 7.88 12.02
CA TYR A 170 6.57 7.50 10.75
C TYR A 170 5.59 6.75 9.86
N LEU A 171 5.74 6.94 8.56
CA LEU A 171 4.91 6.28 7.55
C LEU A 171 5.59 5.02 7.03
N TRP A 172 4.96 3.88 7.21
CA TRP A 172 5.32 2.63 6.58
C TRP A 172 4.60 2.50 5.25
N VAL A 173 5.36 2.17 4.21
CA VAL A 173 4.89 2.08 2.82
C VAL A 173 5.18 0.68 2.30
N GLY A 174 4.13 -0.12 2.17
CA GLY A 174 4.22 -1.45 1.57
C GLY A 174 4.14 -1.36 0.05
N THR A 175 5.09 -2.01 -0.62
CA THR A 175 5.16 -2.09 -2.07
C THR A 175 5.16 -3.55 -2.54
N ASP A 176 5.08 -3.78 -3.85
CA ASP A 176 5.21 -5.11 -4.43
C ASP A 176 6.67 -5.66 -4.42
N ARG A 177 7.65 -4.85 -3.94
CA ARG A 177 9.07 -5.22 -3.86
C ARG A 177 9.72 -4.83 -2.53
N GLY A 178 8.97 -4.91 -1.44
CA GLY A 178 9.45 -4.61 -0.10
C GLY A 178 8.69 -3.53 0.61
N LEU A 179 9.24 -3.13 1.74
CA LEU A 179 8.65 -2.16 2.65
C LEU A 179 9.62 -0.98 2.82
N ALA A 180 9.08 0.22 2.90
CA ALA A 180 9.84 1.45 3.18
C ALA A 180 9.31 2.15 4.42
N LEU A 181 10.21 2.84 5.13
CA LEU A 181 9.91 3.77 6.21
C LEU A 181 10.18 5.19 5.74
N ILE A 182 9.19 6.06 5.81
CA ILE A 182 9.25 7.45 5.37
C ILE A 182 9.11 8.38 6.56
N SER A 183 9.95 9.44 6.61
CA SER A 183 9.75 10.58 7.49
C SER A 183 8.57 11.42 6.96
N PRO A 184 7.45 11.55 7.70
CA PRO A 184 6.27 12.22 7.17
C PRO A 184 6.47 13.74 6.97
N ASP A 185 7.36 14.36 7.74
CA ASP A 185 7.57 15.80 7.67
C ASP A 185 8.35 16.21 6.42
N GLN A 186 9.42 15.50 6.12
CA GLN A 186 10.27 15.76 4.97
C GLN A 186 9.92 14.92 3.75
N GLY A 187 9.15 13.82 3.91
CA GLY A 187 8.88 12.84 2.85
C GLY A 187 10.12 12.02 2.44
N LEU A 188 11.15 11.98 3.31
CA LEU A 188 12.40 11.29 3.02
C LEU A 188 12.33 9.81 3.35
N LEU A 189 12.92 9.00 2.49
CA LEU A 189 13.14 7.58 2.74
C LEU A 189 14.17 7.41 3.86
N MET A 190 13.76 6.79 4.97
CA MET A 190 14.60 6.52 6.14
C MET A 190 15.29 5.16 6.04
N THR A 191 14.53 4.13 5.69
CA THR A 191 15.04 2.76 5.51
C THR A 191 14.15 1.94 4.61
N THR A 192 14.67 0.81 4.14
CA THR A 192 13.93 -0.19 3.37
C THR A 192 14.13 -1.58 3.94
N VAL A 193 13.07 -2.40 3.91
CA VAL A 193 13.12 -3.83 4.21
C VAL A 193 12.80 -4.58 2.92
N LYS A 194 13.80 -5.21 2.32
CA LYS A 194 13.67 -5.90 1.02
C LYS A 194 13.53 -7.42 1.16
N ASP A 195 14.01 -7.99 2.26
CA ASP A 195 14.07 -9.44 2.48
C ASP A 195 12.77 -9.97 3.10
N LEU A 196 11.62 -9.52 2.56
CA LEU A 196 10.33 -10.05 2.95
C LEU A 196 10.05 -11.38 2.24
N PRO A 197 9.47 -12.37 2.92
CA PRO A 197 8.97 -13.58 2.27
C PRO A 197 7.95 -13.21 1.18
N GLY A 198 8.10 -13.77 -0.02
CA GLY A 198 7.25 -13.43 -1.16
C GLY A 198 7.36 -11.98 -1.64
N VAL A 199 8.34 -11.21 -1.14
CA VAL A 199 8.78 -9.87 -1.56
C VAL A 199 7.78 -8.74 -1.31
N SER A 200 6.48 -8.93 -1.47
CA SER A 200 5.47 -7.87 -1.37
C SER A 200 5.00 -7.59 0.06
N ALA A 201 4.64 -6.34 0.35
CA ALA A 201 4.00 -5.91 1.60
C ALA A 201 2.55 -5.48 1.32
N ASN A 202 1.63 -6.47 1.31
CA ASN A 202 0.25 -6.28 0.86
C ASN A 202 -0.62 -5.57 1.90
N ALA A 203 -0.41 -5.87 3.18
CA ALA A 203 -1.21 -5.34 4.28
C ALA A 203 -0.34 -5.05 5.50
N LEU A 204 -0.68 -4.01 6.24
CA LEU A 204 0.06 -3.53 7.40
C LEU A 204 -0.87 -3.33 8.60
N THR A 205 -0.44 -3.73 9.79
CA THR A 205 -1.10 -3.38 11.04
C THR A 205 -0.11 -3.34 12.20
N LEU A 206 -0.43 -2.62 13.28
CA LEU A 206 0.36 -2.63 14.50
C LEU A 206 -0.26 -3.57 15.52
N ASP A 207 0.58 -4.29 16.25
CA ASP A 207 0.13 -5.04 17.42
C ASP A 207 0.00 -4.14 18.66
N PRO A 208 -0.50 -4.67 19.80
CA PRO A 208 -0.63 -3.89 21.03
C PRO A 208 0.69 -3.35 21.57
N GLN A 209 1.82 -3.95 21.24
CA GLN A 209 3.17 -3.52 21.62
C GLN A 209 3.73 -2.44 20.68
N GLY A 210 3.06 -2.18 19.55
CA GLY A 210 3.48 -1.23 18.55
C GLY A 210 4.47 -1.79 17.54
N GLN A 211 4.63 -3.12 17.49
CA GLN A 211 5.38 -3.80 16.45
C GLN A 211 4.56 -3.84 15.15
N LEU A 212 5.23 -3.76 14.03
CA LEU A 212 4.57 -3.80 12.72
C LEU A 212 4.41 -5.23 12.24
N TRP A 213 3.19 -5.60 11.90
CA TRP A 213 2.88 -6.84 11.20
C TRP A 213 2.61 -6.55 9.74
N VAL A 214 3.25 -7.34 8.88
CA VAL A 214 3.20 -7.24 7.42
C VAL A 214 2.61 -8.52 6.86
N GLY A 215 1.54 -8.38 6.10
CA GLY A 215 1.01 -9.45 5.25
C GLY A 215 1.76 -9.50 3.93
N THR A 216 2.31 -10.66 3.60
CA THR A 216 3.12 -10.87 2.40
C THR A 216 2.50 -11.92 1.48
N LEU A 217 3.12 -12.21 0.33
CA LEU A 217 2.68 -13.33 -0.52
C LEU A 217 2.98 -14.70 0.11
N GLU A 218 3.89 -14.77 1.08
CA GLU A 218 4.31 -16.00 1.76
C GLU A 218 4.15 -15.89 3.28
N GLY A 219 2.98 -15.45 3.74
CA GLY A 219 2.61 -15.43 5.15
C GLY A 219 2.73 -14.07 5.84
N LEU A 220 3.15 -14.09 7.11
CA LEU A 220 3.21 -12.94 7.99
C LEU A 220 4.64 -12.66 8.45
N VAL A 221 4.97 -11.38 8.59
CA VAL A 221 6.24 -10.92 9.13
C VAL A 221 5.99 -9.90 10.24
N GLN A 222 6.72 -10.03 11.34
CA GLN A 222 6.76 -9.03 12.40
C GLN A 222 8.06 -8.24 12.33
N ILE A 223 7.95 -6.92 12.37
CA ILE A 223 9.06 -5.99 12.26
C ILE A 223 9.08 -5.11 13.51
N ASP A 224 10.25 -4.97 14.11
CA ASP A 224 10.48 -3.98 15.15
C ASP A 224 10.45 -2.57 14.54
N THR A 225 9.47 -1.77 14.94
CA THR A 225 9.29 -0.44 14.34
C THR A 225 10.45 0.51 14.62
N ALA A 226 11.20 0.32 15.69
CA ALA A 226 12.31 1.21 16.06
C ALA A 226 13.55 0.96 15.22
N SER A 227 13.91 -0.30 15.01
CA SER A 227 15.11 -0.70 14.26
C SER A 227 14.83 -0.96 12.76
N GLY A 228 13.58 -1.27 12.39
CA GLY A 228 13.23 -1.73 11.06
C GLY A 228 13.62 -3.18 10.78
N LEU A 229 14.05 -3.93 11.80
CA LEU A 229 14.50 -5.32 11.66
C LEU A 229 13.33 -6.30 11.73
N ILE A 230 13.41 -7.35 10.93
CA ILE A 230 12.49 -8.49 11.01
C ILE A 230 12.80 -9.26 12.31
N VAL A 231 11.81 -9.36 13.20
CA VAL A 231 11.94 -10.09 14.47
C VAL A 231 11.26 -11.46 14.43
N ARG A 232 10.34 -11.65 13.48
CA ARG A 232 9.64 -12.94 13.28
C ARG A 232 9.16 -13.09 11.86
N GLN A 233 9.20 -14.34 11.39
CA GLN A 233 8.58 -14.76 10.13
C GLN A 233 7.65 -15.94 10.40
N GLN A 234 6.45 -15.91 9.83
CA GLN A 234 5.45 -16.97 9.90
C GLN A 234 5.03 -17.34 8.48
N PRO A 235 5.78 -18.24 7.82
CA PRO A 235 5.52 -18.59 6.43
C PRO A 235 4.33 -19.55 6.27
N GLU A 236 4.05 -20.38 7.29
CA GLU A 236 3.00 -21.40 7.24
C GLU A 236 1.64 -20.82 7.65
N VAL A 237 1.06 -20.00 6.79
CA VAL A 237 -0.31 -19.48 6.98
C VAL A 237 -1.25 -20.17 5.99
N PRO A 238 -2.41 -20.68 6.43
CA PRO A 238 -3.40 -21.25 5.53
C PRO A 238 -3.80 -20.24 4.43
N GLY A 239 -3.57 -20.62 3.17
CA GLY A 239 -3.81 -19.75 2.01
C GLY A 239 -2.60 -18.96 1.53
N THR A 240 -1.45 -19.13 2.14
CA THR A 240 -0.12 -18.57 1.84
C THR A 240 -0.06 -17.06 1.82
N SER A 241 -0.71 -16.39 0.87
CA SER A 241 -0.72 -14.93 0.73
C SER A 241 -1.67 -14.26 1.73
N VAL A 242 -1.17 -13.25 2.44
CA VAL A 242 -1.99 -12.42 3.34
C VAL A 242 -2.28 -11.08 2.64
N GLN A 243 -3.56 -10.82 2.39
CA GLN A 243 -4.03 -9.66 1.62
C GLN A 243 -4.62 -8.55 2.48
N ALA A 244 -5.10 -8.91 3.67
CA ALA A 244 -5.70 -7.96 4.60
C ALA A 244 -5.28 -8.28 6.03
N LEU A 245 -5.05 -7.25 6.83
CA LEU A 245 -4.68 -7.36 8.25
C LEU A 245 -5.41 -6.31 9.08
N THR A 246 -5.87 -6.70 10.26
CA THR A 246 -6.37 -5.78 11.28
C THR A 246 -6.08 -6.31 12.68
N LEU A 247 -5.95 -5.39 13.64
CA LEU A 247 -5.86 -5.73 15.06
C LEU A 247 -7.26 -5.82 15.65
N GLY A 248 -7.57 -6.94 16.28
CA GLY A 248 -8.83 -7.14 16.99
C GLY A 248 -8.84 -6.50 18.39
N PRO A 249 -10.03 -6.24 18.95
CA PRO A 249 -10.16 -5.59 20.26
C PRO A 249 -9.57 -6.38 21.42
N ARG A 250 -9.35 -7.69 21.24
CA ARG A 250 -8.67 -8.56 22.22
C ARG A 250 -7.15 -8.62 22.04
N GLY A 251 -6.59 -7.82 21.14
CA GLY A 251 -5.16 -7.81 20.85
C GLY A 251 -4.68 -8.95 19.97
N THR A 252 -5.57 -9.72 19.35
CA THR A 252 -5.24 -10.72 18.32
C THR A 252 -5.26 -10.10 16.94
N LEU A 253 -4.44 -10.61 16.03
CA LEU A 253 -4.45 -10.21 14.62
C LEU A 253 -5.48 -11.01 13.84
N TRP A 254 -6.10 -10.35 12.88
CA TRP A 254 -6.98 -10.99 11.92
C TRP A 254 -6.43 -10.82 10.52
N ALA A 255 -6.15 -11.95 9.88
CA ALA A 255 -5.49 -12.01 8.58
C ALA A 255 -6.43 -12.61 7.52
N GLY A 256 -6.68 -11.83 6.47
CA GLY A 256 -7.42 -12.27 5.29
C GLY A 256 -6.50 -12.87 4.25
N THR A 257 -6.85 -14.08 3.79
CA THR A 257 -6.15 -14.81 2.73
C THR A 257 -7.10 -15.14 1.57
N PRO A 258 -6.61 -15.62 0.43
CA PRO A 258 -7.48 -16.05 -0.67
C PRO A 258 -8.49 -17.14 -0.29
N ASN A 259 -8.21 -17.93 0.75
CA ASN A 259 -9.03 -19.10 1.08
C ASN A 259 -9.61 -19.09 2.50
N ALA A 260 -9.19 -18.14 3.37
CA ALA A 260 -9.56 -18.16 4.77
C ALA A 260 -9.46 -16.78 5.42
N LEU A 261 -10.15 -16.64 6.55
CA LEU A 261 -9.92 -15.61 7.54
C LEU A 261 -9.32 -16.27 8.79
N LEU A 262 -8.19 -15.75 9.24
CA LEU A 262 -7.41 -16.33 10.33
C LEU A 262 -7.35 -15.38 11.52
N GLU A 263 -7.43 -15.93 12.73
CA GLU A 263 -7.07 -15.23 13.96
C GLU A 263 -5.68 -15.71 14.40
N VAL A 264 -4.77 -14.76 14.66
CA VAL A 264 -3.35 -15.01 14.94
C VAL A 264 -2.97 -14.35 16.27
N ASP A 265 -2.23 -15.07 17.11
CA ASP A 265 -1.62 -14.50 18.33
C ASP A 265 -0.36 -13.69 17.94
N PRO A 266 -0.33 -12.35 18.15
CA PRO A 266 0.84 -11.55 17.76
C PRO A 266 2.09 -11.82 18.62
N ARG A 267 1.96 -12.46 19.77
CA ARG A 267 3.10 -12.79 20.64
C ARG A 267 3.85 -14.03 20.14
N THR A 268 3.13 -15.00 19.60
CA THR A 268 3.70 -16.27 19.14
C THR A 268 3.76 -16.38 17.60
N GLY A 269 2.92 -15.64 16.90
CA GLY A 269 2.70 -15.75 15.45
C GLY A 269 1.80 -16.93 15.08
N GLN A 270 1.32 -17.69 16.04
CA GLN A 270 0.52 -18.91 15.79
C GLN A 270 -0.91 -18.56 15.36
N VAL A 271 -1.43 -19.34 14.41
CA VAL A 271 -2.84 -19.31 14.03
C VAL A 271 -3.67 -19.96 15.14
N LEU A 272 -4.47 -19.14 15.82
CA LEU A 272 -5.36 -19.57 16.88
C LEU A 272 -6.63 -20.22 16.31
N ARG A 273 -7.11 -19.70 15.19
CA ARG A 273 -8.36 -20.13 14.56
C ARG A 273 -8.41 -19.79 13.07
N SER A 274 -9.05 -20.65 12.30
CA SER A 274 -9.46 -20.40 10.93
C SER A 274 -10.99 -20.38 10.84
N VAL A 275 -11.55 -19.32 10.24
CA VAL A 275 -13.00 -19.19 10.04
C VAL A 275 -13.41 -20.00 8.82
N THR A 276 -13.82 -21.23 9.03
CA THR A 276 -14.11 -22.20 7.96
C THR A 276 -15.31 -21.80 7.10
N GLN A 277 -16.25 -21.00 7.62
CA GLN A 277 -17.42 -20.52 6.89
C GLN A 277 -17.06 -19.56 5.74
N LEU A 278 -15.85 -18.99 5.74
CA LEU A 278 -15.31 -18.15 4.67
C LEU A 278 -14.37 -18.91 3.71
N ARG A 279 -14.30 -20.25 3.83
CA ARG A 279 -13.47 -21.06 2.93
C ARG A 279 -13.91 -20.87 1.47
N GLY A 280 -12.94 -20.64 0.58
CA GLY A 280 -13.18 -20.38 -0.85
C GLY A 280 -13.75 -19.01 -1.16
N ARG A 281 -13.78 -18.09 -0.17
CA ARG A 281 -14.03 -16.66 -0.39
C ARG A 281 -12.71 -15.92 -0.22
N ASN A 282 -12.25 -15.30 -1.27
CA ASN A 282 -11.04 -14.45 -1.22
C ASN A 282 -11.31 -13.26 -0.30
N VAL A 283 -10.58 -13.17 0.83
CA VAL A 283 -10.76 -12.10 1.82
C VAL A 283 -9.85 -10.93 1.44
N LEU A 284 -10.45 -9.84 0.97
CA LEU A 284 -9.76 -8.68 0.42
C LEU A 284 -9.58 -7.54 1.42
N SER A 285 -10.52 -7.42 2.38
CA SER A 285 -10.48 -6.37 3.41
C SER A 285 -11.10 -6.86 4.72
N VAL A 286 -10.55 -6.41 5.84
CA VAL A 286 -11.04 -6.74 7.20
C VAL A 286 -10.93 -5.53 8.11
N GLN A 287 -12.00 -5.20 8.85
CA GLN A 287 -12.01 -4.10 9.80
C GLN A 287 -12.98 -4.39 10.96
N PHE A 288 -12.59 -3.98 12.17
CA PHE A 288 -13.47 -4.01 13.33
C PHE A 288 -14.25 -2.70 13.44
N ASP A 289 -15.54 -2.81 13.83
CA ASP A 289 -16.31 -1.67 14.29
C ASP A 289 -16.07 -1.42 15.80
N LYS A 290 -16.53 -0.26 16.30
CA LYS A 290 -16.37 0.16 17.71
C LYS A 290 -17.08 -0.76 18.71
N VAL A 291 -18.10 -1.50 18.26
CA VAL A 291 -18.81 -2.47 19.10
C VAL A 291 -18.19 -3.86 19.06
N GLY A 292 -17.08 -4.02 18.30
CA GLY A 292 -16.29 -5.24 18.25
C GLY A 292 -16.81 -6.28 17.24
N SER A 293 -17.71 -5.92 16.32
CA SER A 293 -18.05 -6.79 15.19
C SER A 293 -16.95 -6.72 14.13
N LEU A 294 -16.70 -7.84 13.46
CA LEU A 294 -15.73 -7.91 12.38
C LEU A 294 -16.46 -7.83 11.02
N TRP A 295 -16.09 -6.82 10.25
CA TRP A 295 -16.54 -6.65 8.87
C TRP A 295 -15.48 -7.23 7.92
N VAL A 296 -15.93 -8.12 7.06
CA VAL A 296 -15.08 -8.90 6.15
C VAL A 296 -15.54 -8.68 4.73
N GLY A 297 -14.71 -8.02 3.95
CA GLY A 297 -14.90 -7.85 2.52
C GLY A 297 -14.26 -9.00 1.76
N THR A 298 -15.04 -9.62 0.92
CA THR A 298 -14.61 -10.76 0.11
C THR A 298 -14.86 -10.50 -1.37
N SER A 299 -14.40 -11.42 -2.24
CA SER A 299 -14.78 -11.44 -3.66
C SER A 299 -16.24 -11.85 -3.91
N LYS A 300 -17.00 -12.18 -2.84
CA LYS A 300 -18.40 -12.65 -2.89
C LYS A 300 -19.31 -11.90 -1.91
N GLY A 301 -19.00 -10.65 -1.64
CA GLY A 301 -19.81 -9.76 -0.81
C GLY A 301 -19.19 -9.39 0.52
N LEU A 302 -19.88 -8.48 1.20
CA LEU A 302 -19.57 -8.01 2.54
C LEU A 302 -20.27 -8.88 3.58
N VAL A 303 -19.50 -9.33 4.56
CA VAL A 303 -19.99 -10.19 5.64
C VAL A 303 -19.73 -9.51 6.98
N ARG A 304 -20.72 -9.53 7.87
CA ARG A 304 -20.54 -9.19 9.29
C ARG A 304 -20.36 -10.47 10.09
N LEU A 305 -19.32 -10.55 10.87
CA LEU A 305 -18.91 -11.74 11.60
C LEU A 305 -18.78 -11.45 13.09
N ASN A 306 -19.23 -12.40 13.92
CA ASN A 306 -18.97 -12.38 15.35
C ASN A 306 -17.56 -12.96 15.60
N PRO A 307 -16.59 -12.15 16.10
CA PRO A 307 -15.22 -12.61 16.26
C PRO A 307 -15.03 -13.62 17.41
N TYR A 308 -16.02 -13.75 18.32
CA TYR A 308 -15.92 -14.68 19.45
C TYR A 308 -16.14 -16.14 19.04
N ASN A 309 -17.12 -16.37 18.18
CA ASN A 309 -17.48 -17.73 17.75
C ASN A 309 -17.28 -18.01 16.26
N GLY A 310 -16.87 -16.99 15.47
CA GLY A 310 -16.67 -17.10 14.02
C GLY A 310 -17.98 -17.16 13.22
N ALA A 311 -19.15 -17.00 13.87
CA ALA A 311 -20.42 -17.08 13.19
C ALA A 311 -20.65 -15.86 12.29
N ILE A 312 -21.15 -16.11 11.08
CA ILE A 312 -21.60 -15.06 10.17
C ILE A 312 -22.93 -14.52 10.72
N ALA A 313 -22.92 -13.25 11.13
CA ALA A 313 -24.12 -12.57 11.62
C ALA A 313 -25.03 -12.10 10.47
N GLY A 314 -24.47 -11.92 9.26
CA GLY A 314 -25.21 -11.55 8.06
C GLY A 314 -24.31 -11.28 6.88
N GLN A 315 -24.87 -11.39 5.68
CA GLN A 315 -24.30 -10.94 4.42
C GLN A 315 -25.10 -9.73 3.95
N ILE A 316 -24.43 -8.69 3.49
CA ILE A 316 -25.06 -7.43 3.11
C ILE A 316 -25.34 -7.45 1.60
N PRO A 317 -26.61 -7.40 1.18
CA PRO A 317 -26.98 -7.31 -0.23
C PRO A 317 -26.94 -5.86 -0.74
N ASN A 318 -27.14 -5.68 -2.05
CA ASN A 318 -27.38 -4.38 -2.69
C ASN A 318 -26.23 -3.37 -2.60
N LEU A 319 -24.99 -3.85 -2.47
CA LEU A 319 -23.80 -3.04 -2.69
C LEU A 319 -23.53 -2.88 -4.19
N PRO A 320 -22.70 -1.88 -4.61
CA PRO A 320 -22.40 -1.66 -6.03
C PRO A 320 -21.81 -2.89 -6.72
N SER A 321 -21.02 -3.70 -6.01
CA SER A 321 -20.48 -4.98 -6.46
C SER A 321 -20.25 -5.91 -5.28
N ASP A 322 -20.13 -7.20 -5.55
CA ASP A 322 -19.78 -8.22 -4.56
C ASP A 322 -18.27 -8.24 -4.24
N GLU A 323 -17.42 -7.64 -5.06
CA GLU A 323 -15.99 -7.55 -4.80
C GLU A 323 -15.69 -6.35 -3.90
N ILE A 324 -15.44 -6.63 -2.61
CA ILE A 324 -15.28 -5.62 -1.56
C ILE A 324 -13.79 -5.34 -1.31
N LEU A 325 -13.32 -4.20 -1.77
CA LEU A 325 -11.91 -3.82 -1.76
C LEU A 325 -11.49 -3.08 -0.48
N ALA A 326 -12.35 -2.21 0.03
CA ALA A 326 -12.06 -1.39 1.20
C ALA A 326 -13.28 -1.25 2.11
N ILE A 327 -13.04 -1.15 3.42
CA ILE A 327 -14.08 -1.00 4.45
C ILE A 327 -13.66 0.11 5.42
N SER A 328 -14.59 1.01 5.74
CA SER A 328 -14.41 2.03 6.78
C SER A 328 -15.65 2.01 7.69
N PRO A 329 -15.59 1.28 8.81
CA PRO A 329 -16.70 1.22 9.76
C PRO A 329 -16.79 2.48 10.62
N ASP A 330 -17.91 2.67 11.31
CA ASP A 330 -18.18 3.75 12.26
C ASP A 330 -17.96 5.18 11.76
N THR A 331 -17.98 5.35 10.45
CA THR A 331 -17.76 6.64 9.82
C THR A 331 -19.11 7.27 9.45
N GLY A 332 -19.56 8.26 10.24
CA GLY A 332 -20.90 8.88 10.08
C GLY A 332 -22.06 7.91 10.38
N ASN A 333 -21.92 7.05 11.38
CA ASN A 333 -22.90 6.01 11.76
C ASN A 333 -23.20 5.01 10.61
N LYS A 334 -22.21 4.79 9.75
CA LYS A 334 -22.26 3.91 8.60
C LYS A 334 -21.01 3.05 8.51
N VAL A 335 -21.12 1.95 7.76
CA VAL A 335 -19.97 1.23 7.22
C VAL A 335 -19.84 1.64 5.75
N TRP A 336 -18.80 2.37 5.43
CA TRP A 336 -18.48 2.73 4.05
C TRP A 336 -17.71 1.60 3.39
N VAL A 337 -18.04 1.31 2.14
CA VAL A 337 -17.59 0.13 1.41
C VAL A 337 -17.14 0.53 0.03
N GLY A 338 -15.85 0.36 -0.26
CA GLY A 338 -15.29 0.48 -1.59
C GLY A 338 -15.36 -0.85 -2.32
N THR A 339 -15.88 -0.85 -3.53
CA THR A 339 -16.04 -2.04 -4.37
C THR A 339 -15.36 -1.87 -5.72
N SER A 340 -15.32 -2.92 -6.54
CA SER A 340 -14.85 -2.84 -7.93
C SER A 340 -15.75 -1.99 -8.85
N GLU A 341 -17.02 -1.76 -8.46
CA GLU A 341 -18.00 -1.01 -9.26
C GLU A 341 -18.46 0.29 -8.57
N GLY A 342 -17.78 0.74 -7.52
CA GLY A 342 -18.06 2.01 -6.88
C GLY A 342 -18.02 2.03 -5.37
N LEU A 343 -18.59 3.11 -4.81
CA LEU A 343 -18.71 3.35 -3.38
C LEU A 343 -20.14 3.06 -2.90
N GLY A 344 -20.26 2.28 -1.85
CA GLY A 344 -21.50 2.08 -1.12
C GLY A 344 -21.36 2.37 0.37
N TRP A 345 -22.46 2.29 1.09
CA TRP A 345 -22.48 2.35 2.54
C TRP A 345 -23.62 1.52 3.12
N VAL A 346 -23.42 1.04 4.33
CA VAL A 346 -24.42 0.30 5.11
C VAL A 346 -24.77 1.12 6.34
N SER A 347 -26.05 1.34 6.59
CA SER A 347 -26.53 2.00 7.81
C SER A 347 -26.32 1.08 9.01
N LEU A 348 -25.62 1.53 10.03
CA LEU A 348 -25.50 0.77 11.29
C LEU A 348 -26.81 0.72 12.08
N THR A 349 -27.74 1.64 11.80
CA THR A 349 -29.05 1.70 12.47
C THR A 349 -30.07 0.75 11.84
N THR A 350 -30.16 0.75 10.48
CA THR A 350 -31.21 -0.03 9.77
C THR A 350 -30.68 -1.30 9.12
N GLY A 351 -29.35 -1.42 8.95
CA GLY A 351 -28.72 -2.50 8.19
C GLY A 351 -28.87 -2.37 6.66
N GLU A 352 -29.52 -1.31 6.18
CA GLU A 352 -29.78 -1.09 4.78
C GLU A 352 -28.54 -0.61 4.04
N ALA A 353 -28.25 -1.19 2.88
CA ALA A 353 -27.14 -0.79 2.01
C ALA A 353 -27.62 0.15 0.89
N LYS A 354 -26.79 1.13 0.55
CA LYS A 354 -27.04 2.08 -0.54
C LYS A 354 -25.76 2.38 -1.32
N SER A 355 -25.90 2.57 -2.63
CA SER A 355 -24.83 3.03 -3.50
C SER A 355 -24.68 4.54 -3.45
N HIS A 356 -23.45 5.04 -3.57
CA HIS A 356 -23.16 6.47 -3.68
C HIS A 356 -23.06 6.88 -5.16
N LEU A 357 -24.11 7.53 -5.68
CA LEU A 357 -24.30 7.81 -7.11
C LEU A 357 -23.10 8.48 -7.80
N ALA A 358 -22.38 9.36 -7.09
CA ALA A 358 -21.23 10.05 -7.67
C ALA A 358 -19.97 9.20 -7.85
N PHE A 359 -19.96 7.95 -7.37
CA PHE A 359 -18.84 7.00 -7.47
C PHE A 359 -19.26 5.65 -8.07
N THR A 360 -20.51 5.51 -8.49
CA THR A 360 -21.03 4.27 -9.07
C THR A 360 -21.36 4.49 -10.54
N ARG A 361 -21.24 3.45 -11.33
CA ARG A 361 -21.74 3.44 -12.70
C ARG A 361 -23.26 3.60 -12.66
N GLU A 362 -23.83 4.56 -13.38
CA GLU A 362 -25.27 4.60 -13.61
C GLU A 362 -25.64 3.31 -14.36
N ARG A 363 -26.44 2.45 -13.73
CA ARG A 363 -27.09 1.35 -14.45
C ARG A 363 -28.11 1.99 -15.37
N THR A 364 -27.79 2.07 -16.64
CA THR A 364 -28.78 2.39 -17.67
C THR A 364 -29.76 1.23 -17.71
N ASP A 365 -31.05 1.54 -17.87
CA ASP A 365 -32.18 0.57 -17.88
C ASP A 365 -32.03 -0.57 -18.89
N PHE A 366 -31.04 -0.51 -19.79
CA PHE A 366 -30.66 -1.56 -20.73
C PHE A 366 -30.08 -2.82 -20.09
N ASP A 367 -29.43 -2.71 -18.92
CA ASP A 367 -28.82 -3.86 -18.23
C ASP A 367 -29.85 -4.71 -17.47
N GLN A 368 -31.05 -4.17 -17.19
CA GLN A 368 -32.14 -4.92 -16.55
C GLN A 368 -32.89 -5.86 -17.53
N ALA A 369 -32.75 -5.67 -18.82
CA ALA A 369 -33.44 -6.47 -19.85
C ALA A 369 -32.70 -7.76 -20.24
N GLN A 370 -31.50 -8.02 -19.71
CA GLN A 370 -30.66 -9.18 -20.06
C GLN A 370 -30.48 -10.20 -18.92
N THR A 371 -31.25 -10.16 -17.87
CA THR A 371 -31.29 -11.25 -16.87
C THR A 371 -32.45 -12.17 -17.23
N PRO A 372 -32.17 -13.44 -17.62
CA PRO A 372 -33.20 -14.41 -17.95
C PRO A 372 -33.97 -14.86 -16.73
#